data_f4195f95faba452204514d6e97e5a367
#
_entry.id   f4195f95faba452204514d6e97e5a367
#
_cell.length_a   1.000
_cell.length_b   1.000
_cell.length_c   1.000
_cell.angle_alpha   90.00
_cell.angle_beta   90.00
_cell.angle_gamma   90.00
#
_symmetry.space_group_name_H-M   'P 1'
#
loop_
_entity.id
_entity.type
_entity.pdbx_description
1 polymer ?
#
loop_
_entity_poly.entity_id
_entity_poly.type
_entity_poly.pdbx_seq_one_letter_code
_entity_poly.pdbx_strand_id
1 'polypeptide(L)'
;GYSKHMEKDENATIKSYNACEKILNKLLKKYKGSVFNTAGDSVLAEFPSAVNAVECGVDFQNEIKKRNESDKTDVKLEFRLGINMGDVVKKEDNLIGDGVNIAARLEALAQPNGISISKSVYDFVVPKTKMTFNDLGVQKVKQNEFHAFDILLDPSQKRKLNTKSKLNLPAIGAIVSAVLLGMIGFL
;
A
#
# COMPACT_ATOMS: atom_id res chain seq x y z
N GLY A 1 4.26 -4.58 -15.09
CA GLY A 1 3.75 -3.42 -14.42
C GLY A 1 2.93 -2.53 -15.35
N TYR A 2 2.31 -1.52 -14.84
CA TYR A 2 1.41 -0.60 -15.54
C TYR A 2 1.96 -0.09 -16.89
N SER A 3 3.20 0.41 -16.91
CA SER A 3 3.86 0.92 -18.14
C SER A 3 3.89 -0.12 -19.26
N LYS A 4 4.18 -1.39 -18.96
CA LYS A 4 4.19 -2.46 -19.96
C LYS A 4 2.80 -2.75 -20.53
N HIS A 5 1.75 -2.61 -19.72
CA HIS A 5 0.37 -2.75 -20.19
C HIS A 5 -0.04 -1.56 -21.05
N MET A 6 0.37 -0.35 -20.68
CA MET A 6 0.16 0.87 -21.47
C MET A 6 0.77 0.78 -22.86
N GLU A 7 2.02 0.28 -22.95
CA GLU A 7 2.70 0.05 -24.24
C GLU A 7 1.98 -0.98 -25.13
N LYS A 8 1.32 -1.97 -24.51
CA LYS A 8 0.64 -3.06 -25.23
C LYS A 8 -0.78 -2.69 -25.69
N ASP A 9 -1.56 -2.12 -24.80
CA ASP A 9 -2.94 -1.69 -25.03
C ASP A 9 -3.32 -0.59 -24.05
N GLU A 10 -3.21 0.66 -24.49
CA GLU A 10 -3.48 1.83 -23.67
C GLU A 10 -4.93 1.89 -23.22
N ASN A 11 -5.87 1.66 -24.14
CA ASN A 11 -7.30 1.78 -23.86
C ASN A 11 -7.78 0.74 -22.86
N ALA A 12 -7.37 -0.53 -23.02
CA ALA A 12 -7.72 -1.60 -22.08
C ALA A 12 -7.07 -1.36 -20.71
N THR A 13 -5.84 -0.82 -20.67
CA THR A 13 -5.13 -0.50 -19.44
C THR A 13 -5.82 0.64 -18.68
N ILE A 14 -6.18 1.73 -19.35
CA ILE A 14 -6.91 2.86 -18.76
C ILE A 14 -8.27 2.39 -18.22
N LYS A 15 -9.01 1.59 -18.99
CA LYS A 15 -10.29 1.03 -18.55
C LYS A 15 -10.14 0.18 -17.29
N SER A 16 -9.10 -0.65 -17.24
CA SER A 16 -8.79 -1.47 -16.07
C SER A 16 -8.39 -0.64 -14.87
N TYR A 17 -7.56 0.39 -15.07
CA TYR A 17 -7.17 1.33 -14.03
C TYR A 17 -8.38 2.04 -13.41
N ASN A 18 -9.25 2.62 -14.25
CA ASN A 18 -10.46 3.30 -13.81
C ASN A 18 -11.41 2.38 -13.02
N ALA A 19 -11.47 1.09 -13.38
CA ALA A 19 -12.25 0.12 -12.63
C ALA A 19 -11.64 -0.16 -11.24
N CYS A 20 -10.31 -0.27 -11.15
CA CYS A 20 -9.61 -0.42 -9.87
C CYS A 20 -9.72 0.84 -9.00
N GLU A 21 -9.64 2.01 -9.59
CA GLU A 21 -9.83 3.30 -8.90
C GLU A 21 -11.24 3.42 -8.29
N LYS A 22 -12.29 2.97 -8.99
CA LYS A 22 -13.64 2.92 -8.44
C LYS A 22 -13.75 2.00 -7.21
N ILE A 23 -13.04 0.86 -7.22
CA ILE A 23 -12.96 -0.05 -6.07
C ILE A 23 -12.28 0.68 -4.91
N LEU A 24 -11.12 1.32 -5.16
CA LEU A 24 -10.39 2.06 -4.15
C LEU A 24 -11.26 3.16 -3.52
N ASN A 25 -11.88 4.00 -4.33
CA ASN A 25 -12.71 5.13 -3.86
C ASN A 25 -13.90 4.66 -3.01
N LYS A 26 -14.53 3.54 -3.36
CA LYS A 26 -15.59 2.92 -2.56
C LYS A 26 -15.07 2.47 -1.19
N LEU A 27 -13.90 1.86 -1.15
CA LEU A 27 -13.29 1.36 0.10
C LEU A 27 -12.75 2.50 0.97
N LEU A 28 -12.14 3.52 0.37
CA LEU A 28 -11.74 4.73 1.09
C LEU A 28 -12.94 5.32 1.82
N LYS A 29 -14.07 5.50 1.13
CA LYS A 29 -15.30 5.99 1.77
C LYS A 29 -15.79 5.08 2.90
N LYS A 30 -15.75 3.74 2.71
CA LYS A 30 -16.15 2.76 3.74
C LYS A 30 -15.29 2.88 5.00
N TYR A 31 -13.98 3.03 4.84
CA TYR A 31 -13.01 3.07 5.92
C TYR A 31 -12.60 4.48 6.35
N LYS A 32 -13.36 5.50 5.93
CA LYS A 32 -13.12 6.92 6.26
C LYS A 32 -11.74 7.42 5.86
N GLY A 33 -11.16 6.82 4.82
CA GLY A 33 -9.92 7.29 4.22
C GLY A 33 -10.17 8.40 3.22
N SER A 34 -9.17 9.26 3.02
CA SER A 34 -9.18 10.30 2.00
C SER A 34 -7.91 10.27 1.17
N VAL A 35 -8.04 10.48 -0.13
CA VAL A 35 -6.88 10.66 -1.01
C VAL A 35 -6.27 12.00 -0.69
N PHE A 36 -4.98 11.99 -0.42
CA PHE A 36 -4.22 13.17 -0.10
C PHE A 36 -3.46 13.70 -1.34
N ASN A 37 -2.84 12.79 -2.07
CA ASN A 37 -2.09 13.13 -3.27
C ASN A 37 -2.07 11.95 -4.26
N THR A 38 -1.88 12.26 -5.52
CA THR A 38 -1.65 11.28 -6.59
C THR A 38 -0.37 11.66 -7.33
N ALA A 39 0.51 10.70 -7.58
CA ALA A 39 1.72 10.89 -8.34
C ALA A 39 1.82 9.78 -9.41
N GLY A 40 1.45 10.10 -10.63
CA GLY A 40 1.33 9.12 -11.69
C GLY A 40 0.27 8.09 -11.38
N ASP A 41 0.69 6.84 -11.27
CA ASP A 41 -0.14 5.69 -10.90
C ASP A 41 -0.18 5.42 -9.38
N SER A 42 0.48 6.26 -8.58
CA SER A 42 0.53 6.14 -7.13
C SER A 42 -0.56 6.97 -6.46
N VAL A 43 -1.18 6.41 -5.44
CA VAL A 43 -2.18 7.09 -4.60
C VAL A 43 -1.67 7.13 -3.17
N LEU A 44 -1.62 8.32 -2.59
CA LEU A 44 -1.35 8.55 -1.19
C LEU A 44 -2.68 8.83 -0.48
N ALA A 45 -3.04 7.98 0.47
CA ALA A 45 -4.27 8.12 1.25
C ALA A 45 -3.98 8.19 2.75
N GLU A 46 -4.79 8.98 3.45
CA GLU A 46 -4.78 9.09 4.90
C GLU A 46 -6.01 8.41 5.51
N PHE A 47 -5.86 7.90 6.74
CA PHE A 47 -6.92 7.23 7.48
C PHE A 47 -6.95 7.69 8.94
N PRO A 48 -8.14 7.69 9.58
CA PRO A 48 -8.26 8.11 10.98
C PRO A 48 -7.69 7.09 11.97
N SER A 49 -7.43 5.84 11.54
CA SER A 49 -6.81 4.81 12.38
C SER A 49 -6.04 3.77 11.57
N ALA A 50 -5.05 3.15 12.22
CA ALA A 50 -4.27 2.06 11.62
C ALA A 50 -5.16 0.86 11.27
N VAL A 51 -6.16 0.56 12.07
CA VAL A 51 -7.11 -0.54 11.79
C VAL A 51 -7.88 -0.25 10.51
N ASN A 52 -8.41 0.98 10.34
CA ASN A 52 -9.10 1.34 9.11
C ASN A 52 -8.21 1.22 7.88
N ALA A 53 -6.95 1.63 7.99
CA ALA A 53 -6.00 1.56 6.89
C ALA A 53 -5.70 0.11 6.47
N VAL A 54 -5.41 -0.78 7.45
CA VAL A 54 -5.09 -2.17 7.13
C VAL A 54 -6.31 -2.94 6.63
N GLU A 55 -7.50 -2.72 7.20
CA GLU A 55 -8.73 -3.34 6.72
C GLU A 55 -9.09 -2.86 5.30
N CYS A 56 -8.93 -1.57 5.02
CA CYS A 56 -9.10 -1.03 3.68
C CYS A 56 -8.13 -1.69 2.69
N GLY A 57 -6.86 -1.82 3.05
CA GLY A 57 -5.84 -2.46 2.23
C GLY A 57 -6.15 -3.93 1.94
N VAL A 58 -6.57 -4.69 2.95
CA VAL A 58 -6.95 -6.11 2.81
C VAL A 58 -8.18 -6.25 1.90
N ASP A 59 -9.23 -5.46 2.14
CA ASP A 59 -10.42 -5.49 1.29
C ASP A 59 -10.09 -5.08 -0.15
N PHE A 60 -9.23 -4.08 -0.34
CA PHE A 60 -8.80 -3.65 -1.66
C PHE A 60 -8.10 -4.79 -2.43
N GLN A 61 -7.11 -5.43 -1.83
CA GLN A 61 -6.42 -6.54 -2.49
C GLN A 61 -7.36 -7.70 -2.81
N ASN A 62 -8.30 -8.01 -1.91
CA ASN A 62 -9.29 -9.04 -2.13
C ASN A 62 -10.24 -8.69 -3.30
N GLU A 63 -10.72 -7.46 -3.39
CA GLU A 63 -11.59 -7.02 -4.48
C GLU A 63 -10.83 -6.96 -5.83
N ILE A 64 -9.56 -6.54 -5.83
CA ILE A 64 -8.70 -6.59 -7.02
C ILE A 64 -8.49 -8.04 -7.48
N LYS A 65 -8.22 -8.95 -6.54
CA LYS A 65 -8.09 -10.38 -6.85
C LYS A 65 -9.35 -10.93 -7.52
N LYS A 66 -10.52 -10.71 -6.91
CA LYS A 66 -11.82 -11.12 -7.47
C LYS A 66 -12.06 -10.54 -8.87
N ARG A 67 -11.75 -9.24 -9.05
CA ARG A 67 -11.85 -8.59 -10.35
C ARG A 67 -10.95 -9.26 -11.39
N ASN A 68 -9.70 -9.52 -11.03
CA ASN A 68 -8.71 -10.12 -11.93
C ASN A 68 -9.01 -11.59 -12.27
N GLU A 69 -9.74 -12.29 -11.40
CA GLU A 69 -10.22 -13.66 -11.62
C GLU A 69 -11.48 -13.70 -12.47
N SER A 70 -12.27 -12.63 -12.52
CA SER A 70 -13.43 -12.55 -13.40
C SER A 70 -12.95 -12.39 -14.85
N ASP A 71 -13.27 -13.34 -15.72
CA ASP A 71 -12.78 -13.51 -17.10
C ASP A 71 -13.04 -12.35 -18.08
N LYS A 72 -13.56 -11.25 -17.60
CA LYS A 72 -14.00 -10.14 -18.44
C LYS A 72 -12.99 -8.99 -18.57
N THR A 73 -11.79 -9.16 -18.00
CA THR A 73 -10.78 -8.09 -18.03
C THR A 73 -9.53 -8.53 -18.79
N ASP A 74 -9.27 -7.84 -19.91
CA ASP A 74 -8.09 -8.10 -20.74
C ASP A 74 -6.78 -7.72 -20.05
N VAL A 75 -6.83 -6.76 -19.08
CA VAL A 75 -5.67 -6.28 -18.33
C VAL A 75 -5.87 -6.53 -16.84
N LYS A 76 -5.03 -7.39 -16.27
CA LYS A 76 -4.97 -7.69 -14.83
C LYS A 76 -3.91 -6.78 -14.19
N LEU A 77 -4.36 -5.83 -13.39
CA LEU A 77 -3.49 -4.93 -12.65
C LEU A 77 -3.18 -5.50 -11.27
N GLU A 78 -1.93 -5.34 -10.86
CA GLU A 78 -1.42 -5.75 -9.56
C GLU A 78 -0.98 -4.51 -8.78
N PHE A 79 -1.32 -4.47 -7.50
CA PHE A 79 -1.02 -3.34 -6.64
C PHE A 79 -0.15 -3.77 -5.46
N ARG A 80 0.71 -2.86 -5.02
CA ARG A 80 1.48 -2.98 -3.79
C ARG A 80 1.04 -1.92 -2.81
N LEU A 81 0.92 -2.28 -1.54
CA LEU A 81 0.53 -1.35 -0.50
C LEU A 81 1.60 -1.28 0.58
N GLY A 82 1.95 -0.05 0.94
CA GLY A 82 2.78 0.25 2.11
C GLY A 82 1.98 1.06 3.12
N ILE A 83 1.89 0.60 4.36
CA ILE A 83 1.13 1.30 5.41
C ILE A 83 2.07 1.64 6.55
N ASN A 84 2.12 2.91 6.90
CA ASN A 84 2.91 3.41 8.01
C ASN A 84 2.06 4.31 8.91
N MET A 85 2.43 4.37 10.17
CA MET A 85 1.89 5.31 11.15
C MET A 85 3.03 6.21 11.61
N GLY A 86 2.88 7.51 11.44
CA GLY A 86 3.92 8.48 11.80
C GLY A 86 3.42 9.89 11.64
N ASP A 87 4.17 10.82 12.20
CA ASP A 87 3.89 12.25 12.10
C ASP A 87 4.11 12.73 10.67
N VAL A 88 3.19 13.54 10.19
CA VAL A 88 3.36 14.25 8.93
C VAL A 88 2.96 15.70 9.11
N VAL A 89 3.63 16.57 8.39
CA VAL A 89 3.33 17.99 8.33
C VAL A 89 2.58 18.26 7.04
N LYS A 90 1.38 18.78 7.17
CA LYS A 90 0.62 19.28 6.03
C LYS A 90 1.16 20.65 5.66
N LYS A 91 1.77 20.76 4.47
CA LYS A 91 2.25 22.03 3.93
C LYS A 91 1.57 22.26 2.58
N GLU A 92 0.65 23.22 2.52
CA GLU A 92 -0.23 23.44 1.37
C GLU A 92 -0.99 22.15 1.02
N ASP A 93 -0.89 21.68 -0.22
CA ASP A 93 -1.50 20.45 -0.69
C ASP A 93 -0.55 19.24 -0.65
N ASN A 94 0.55 19.31 0.13
CA ASN A 94 1.54 18.23 0.26
C ASN A 94 1.69 17.75 1.70
N LEU A 95 1.78 16.43 1.86
CA LEU A 95 2.25 15.80 3.09
C LEU A 95 3.76 15.62 3.00
N ILE A 96 4.47 16.26 3.92
CA ILE A 96 5.91 16.15 4.03
C ILE A 96 6.23 15.51 5.38
N GLY A 97 7.10 14.51 5.37
CA GLY A 97 7.57 13.88 6.59
C GLY A 97 8.17 12.51 6.35
N ASP A 98 8.95 12.04 7.32
CA ASP A 98 9.55 10.70 7.27
C ASP A 98 8.49 9.60 7.19
N GLY A 99 7.28 9.84 7.72
CA GLY A 99 6.15 8.92 7.65
C GLY A 99 5.75 8.56 6.23
N VAL A 100 5.69 9.55 5.32
CA VAL A 100 5.39 9.34 3.88
C VAL A 100 6.50 8.55 3.20
N ASN A 101 7.76 8.91 3.49
CA ASN A 101 8.92 8.23 2.92
C ASN A 101 8.99 6.77 3.36
N ILE A 102 8.66 6.44 4.62
CA ILE A 102 8.61 5.07 5.11
C ILE A 102 7.49 4.31 4.44
N ALA A 103 6.30 4.89 4.27
CA ALA A 103 5.19 4.24 3.57
C ALA A 103 5.55 3.90 2.12
N ALA A 104 6.18 4.81 1.39
CA ALA A 104 6.65 4.55 0.03
C ALA A 104 7.70 3.43 -0.04
N ARG A 105 8.56 3.30 0.98
CA ARG A 105 9.53 2.19 1.07
C ARG A 105 8.89 0.87 1.41
N LEU A 106 7.89 0.87 2.28
CA LEU A 106 7.10 -0.32 2.60
C LEU A 106 6.34 -0.81 1.34
N GLU A 107 5.77 0.11 0.58
CA GLU A 107 5.14 -0.21 -0.69
C GLU A 107 6.16 -0.86 -1.66
N ALA A 108 7.33 -0.25 -1.85
CA ALA A 108 8.38 -0.81 -2.71
C ALA A 108 8.88 -2.18 -2.23
N LEU A 109 8.80 -2.46 -0.92
CA LEU A 109 9.14 -3.73 -0.30
C LEU A 109 8.04 -4.79 -0.50
N ALA A 110 6.78 -4.38 -0.61
CA ALA A 110 5.65 -5.27 -0.76
C ALA A 110 5.74 -6.11 -2.04
N GLN A 111 5.27 -7.35 -1.95
CA GLN A 111 5.09 -8.20 -3.14
C GLN A 111 3.93 -7.67 -4.00
N PRO A 112 3.89 -7.97 -5.30
CA PRO A 112 2.70 -7.75 -6.11
C PRO A 112 1.47 -8.34 -5.41
N ASN A 113 0.38 -7.58 -5.34
CA ASN A 113 -0.84 -7.90 -4.60
C ASN A 113 -0.63 -8.08 -3.08
N GLY A 114 0.49 -7.59 -2.54
CA GLY A 114 0.83 -7.68 -1.13
C GLY A 114 0.66 -6.36 -0.38
N ILE A 115 0.78 -6.46 0.94
CA ILE A 115 0.69 -5.33 1.87
C ILE A 115 1.85 -5.43 2.85
N SER A 116 2.72 -4.42 2.88
CA SER A 116 3.77 -4.31 3.90
C SER A 116 3.48 -3.16 4.85
N ILE A 117 3.70 -3.38 6.12
CA ILE A 117 3.42 -2.43 7.19
C ILE A 117 4.63 -2.19 8.08
N SER A 118 4.69 -1.01 8.70
CA SER A 118 5.71 -0.73 9.72
C SER A 118 5.41 -1.41 11.05
N LYS A 119 6.45 -1.50 11.90
CA LYS A 119 6.30 -2.04 13.25
C LYS A 119 5.28 -1.25 14.09
N SER A 120 5.23 0.07 13.97
CA SER A 120 4.25 0.90 14.67
C SER A 120 2.80 0.52 14.30
N VAL A 121 2.54 0.27 13.01
CA VAL A 121 1.24 -0.23 12.55
C VAL A 121 0.99 -1.63 13.09
N TYR A 122 1.98 -2.54 12.99
CA TYR A 122 1.89 -3.90 13.48
C TYR A 122 1.49 -3.95 14.96
N ASP A 123 2.24 -3.24 15.83
CA ASP A 123 2.00 -3.22 17.27
C ASP A 123 0.59 -2.70 17.62
N PHE A 124 0.08 -1.77 16.80
CA PHE A 124 -1.25 -1.19 17.01
C PHE A 124 -2.39 -2.10 16.56
N VAL A 125 -2.22 -2.86 15.47
CA VAL A 125 -3.31 -3.64 14.86
C VAL A 125 -3.38 -5.08 15.34
N VAL A 126 -2.27 -5.68 15.77
CA VAL A 126 -2.23 -7.08 16.26
C VAL A 126 -3.28 -7.37 17.33
N PRO A 127 -3.41 -6.56 18.41
CA PRO A 127 -4.40 -6.85 19.45
C PRO A 127 -5.85 -6.58 19.02
N LYS A 128 -6.08 -5.96 17.87
CA LYS A 128 -7.38 -5.48 17.41
C LYS A 128 -7.91 -6.21 16.18
N THR A 129 -7.08 -7.05 15.56
CA THR A 129 -7.44 -7.76 14.32
C THR A 129 -7.07 -9.24 14.42
N LYS A 130 -7.67 -10.06 13.55
CA LYS A 130 -7.32 -11.49 13.41
C LYS A 130 -6.41 -11.74 12.20
N MET A 131 -5.70 -10.71 11.75
CA MET A 131 -4.81 -10.83 10.59
C MET A 131 -3.58 -11.65 10.94
N THR A 132 -3.02 -12.31 9.95
CA THR A 132 -1.77 -13.04 10.05
C THR A 132 -0.64 -12.20 9.45
N PHE A 133 0.51 -12.20 10.10
CA PHE A 133 1.64 -11.38 9.73
C PHE A 133 2.89 -12.23 9.48
N ASN A 134 3.77 -11.72 8.64
CA ASN A 134 5.10 -12.26 8.41
C ASN A 134 6.14 -11.20 8.76
N ASP A 135 6.98 -11.50 9.73
CA ASP A 135 8.08 -10.60 10.13
C ASP A 135 9.18 -10.61 9.06
N LEU A 136 9.48 -9.47 8.51
CA LEU A 136 10.53 -9.25 7.51
C LEU A 136 11.84 -8.74 8.13
N GLY A 137 11.83 -8.47 9.44
CA GLY A 137 12.97 -7.91 10.16
C GLY A 137 13.22 -6.44 9.87
N VAL A 138 14.37 -5.98 10.33
CA VAL A 138 14.81 -4.60 10.15
C VAL A 138 15.31 -4.39 8.73
N GLN A 139 14.76 -3.38 8.07
CA GLN A 139 15.13 -2.96 6.72
C GLN A 139 15.96 -1.69 6.77
N LYS A 140 17.05 -1.67 6.01
CA LYS A 140 17.91 -0.50 5.84
C LYS A 140 17.75 0.07 4.43
N VAL A 141 17.28 1.31 4.34
CA VAL A 141 17.19 2.02 3.06
C VAL A 141 17.81 3.40 3.22
N LYS A 142 18.96 3.61 2.57
CA LYS A 142 19.79 4.80 2.72
C LYS A 142 20.18 4.98 4.21
N GLN A 143 19.75 6.08 4.84
CA GLN A 143 20.06 6.43 6.23
C GLN A 143 18.96 6.01 7.23
N ASN A 144 17.85 5.45 6.76
CA ASN A 144 16.71 5.10 7.60
C ASN A 144 16.65 3.60 7.84
N GLU A 145 16.42 3.22 9.08
CA GLU A 145 16.09 1.86 9.51
C GLU A 145 14.62 1.79 9.92
N PHE A 146 13.92 0.75 9.49
CA PHE A 146 12.55 0.48 9.93
C PHE A 146 12.29 -1.02 9.95
N HIS A 147 11.55 -1.49 10.92
CA HIS A 147 11.13 -2.88 10.99
C HIS A 147 9.82 -3.05 10.19
N ALA A 148 9.79 -4.02 9.29
CA ALA A 148 8.67 -4.26 8.39
C ALA A 148 8.02 -5.62 8.62
N PHE A 149 6.72 -5.69 8.32
CA PHE A 149 5.91 -6.90 8.33
C PHE A 149 5.06 -6.96 7.06
N ASP A 150 4.85 -8.14 6.51
CA ASP A 150 3.79 -8.34 5.51
C ASP A 150 2.48 -8.74 6.23
N ILE A 151 1.35 -8.26 5.74
CA ILE A 151 0.05 -8.84 6.05
C ILE A 151 -0.16 -10.01 5.08
N LEU A 152 -0.35 -11.22 5.61
CA LEU A 152 -0.59 -12.41 4.81
C LEU A 152 -2.08 -12.50 4.45
N LEU A 153 -2.41 -12.29 3.18
CA LEU A 153 -3.74 -12.56 2.63
C LEU A 153 -3.93 -14.06 2.35
N ASP A 154 -2.81 -14.75 2.15
CA ASP A 154 -2.73 -16.19 1.97
C ASP A 154 -1.44 -16.71 2.66
N PRO A 155 -1.48 -17.85 3.39
CA PRO A 155 -0.30 -18.41 4.05
C PRO A 155 0.89 -18.68 3.13
N SER A 156 0.64 -18.93 1.84
CA SER A 156 1.69 -19.17 0.83
C SER A 156 2.53 -17.92 0.53
N GLN A 157 2.05 -16.72 0.89
CA GLN A 157 2.78 -15.47 0.70
C GLN A 157 3.92 -15.26 1.70
N LYS A 158 4.09 -16.18 2.68
CA LYS A 158 5.18 -16.09 3.65
C LYS A 158 6.54 -16.17 2.97
N ARG A 159 7.36 -15.16 3.19
CA ARG A 159 8.71 -15.05 2.59
C ARG A 159 9.76 -14.67 3.63
N LYS A 160 11.02 -14.94 3.29
CA LYS A 160 12.19 -14.39 4.00
C LYS A 160 12.87 -13.40 3.07
N LEU A 161 13.19 -12.22 3.57
CA LEU A 161 14.05 -11.30 2.83
C LEU A 161 15.51 -11.68 3.09
N ASN A 162 16.28 -11.85 2.02
CA ASN A 162 17.73 -11.94 2.13
C ASN A 162 18.26 -10.53 2.44
N THR A 163 18.76 -10.32 3.64
CA THR A 163 19.31 -9.05 4.14
C THR A 163 20.51 -8.51 3.33
N LYS A 164 20.95 -9.22 2.29
CA LYS A 164 22.06 -8.83 1.40
C LYS A 164 21.64 -8.25 0.05
N SER A 165 20.36 -8.22 -0.29
CA SER A 165 19.94 -7.60 -1.56
C SER A 165 19.80 -6.08 -1.35
N LYS A 166 20.70 -5.30 -1.96
CA LYS A 166 20.40 -3.90 -2.26
C LYS A 166 19.05 -3.88 -2.97
N LEU A 167 18.06 -3.22 -2.37
CA LEU A 167 16.78 -2.96 -3.02
C LEU A 167 17.08 -2.21 -4.33
N ASN A 168 17.20 -2.94 -5.42
CA ASN A 168 17.05 -2.36 -6.74
C ASN A 168 15.56 -2.04 -6.86
N LEU A 169 15.21 -0.77 -6.67
CA LEU A 169 13.84 -0.31 -6.93
C LEU A 169 13.52 -0.66 -8.38
N PRO A 170 12.59 -1.59 -8.64
CA PRO A 170 12.10 -1.76 -10.00
C PRO A 170 11.31 -0.51 -10.39
N ALA A 171 11.44 -0.13 -11.65
CA ALA A 171 10.65 0.94 -12.23
C ALA A 171 9.16 0.76 -11.91
N ILE A 172 8.58 1.84 -11.49
CA ILE A 172 7.27 2.09 -10.92
C ILE A 172 6.16 1.37 -11.70
N GLY A 173 5.55 0.37 -11.09
CA GLY A 173 4.25 -0.17 -11.49
C GLY A 173 3.18 0.41 -10.58
N ALA A 174 1.91 0.40 -11.00
CA ALA A 174 0.80 1.04 -10.29
C ALA A 174 0.88 0.88 -8.77
N ILE A 175 0.99 1.98 -8.06
CA ILE A 175 1.35 2.04 -6.65
C ILE A 175 0.18 2.66 -5.89
N VAL A 176 -0.37 1.95 -4.92
CA VAL A 176 -1.20 2.56 -3.89
C VAL A 176 -0.35 2.62 -2.61
N SER A 177 0.10 3.82 -2.25
CA SER A 177 0.75 4.05 -0.97
C SER A 177 -0.28 4.58 0.02
N ALA A 178 -0.59 3.80 1.05
CA ALA A 178 -1.43 4.25 2.15
C ALA A 178 -0.54 4.76 3.29
N VAL A 179 -0.66 6.03 3.61
CA VAL A 179 -0.03 6.63 4.80
C VAL A 179 -1.11 6.87 5.82
N LEU A 180 -0.94 6.28 7.00
CA LEU A 180 -1.78 6.57 8.14
C LEU A 180 -1.24 7.77 8.88
N LEU A 181 -2.05 8.81 8.94
CA LEU A 181 -1.85 9.96 9.79
C LEU A 181 -2.78 9.88 10.99
N GLY A 182 -2.22 9.61 12.14
CA GLY A 182 -2.89 9.91 13.37
C GLY A 182 -2.75 11.41 13.63
N MET A 183 -3.77 12.22 13.29
CA MET A 183 -3.87 13.54 13.89
C MET A 183 -4.30 13.36 15.34
N ILE A 184 -3.37 13.48 16.27
CA ILE A 184 -3.67 13.82 17.65
C ILE A 184 -3.90 15.34 17.63
N GLY A 185 -5.17 15.72 17.46
CA GLY A 185 -5.58 17.08 17.73
C GLY A 185 -5.48 17.32 19.23
N PHE A 186 -4.49 18.06 19.66
CA PHE A 186 -4.58 18.73 20.95
C PHE A 186 -5.50 19.95 20.77
N LEU A 187 -6.61 19.96 21.50
CA LEU A 187 -7.35 21.15 21.85
C LEU A 187 -6.49 22.05 22.74
#